data_63fdf2282780b8a1b5b43909291eda94
#
_entry.id   63fdf2282780b8a1b5b43909291eda94
#
_cell.length_a   1.000
_cell.length_b   1.000
_cell.length_c   1.000
_cell.angle_alpha   90.00
_cell.angle_beta   90.00
_cell.angle_gamma   90.00
#
_symmetry.space_group_name_H-M   'P 1'
#
loop_
_entity.id
_entity.type
_entity.pdbx_description
1 polymer ?
#
loop_
_entity_poly.entity_id
_entity_poly.type
_entity_poly.pdbx_seq_one_letter_code
_entity_poly.pdbx_strand_id
1 'polypeptide(L)'
;MSIQQELTQFLNQQGIQSVGFAHLEQEDIKLLKQCNMDFGDCIYGISIAVKLSDAIIDEITDTPTHTYFHHYRTVNTFIDQTLLKLGIYLEQKGYRYITVGASQSINLNGWNYNGRYSHKKLACLAGMGTIGKSSLFLHKEYGARVRLGSLFTNCPVSFQNHAPVSICKDCTLCTSACPSGAISGKEWHIGVTREEIFSAETCSQYMKKQFQHIGRGAVCGICMKVCPQYQKRLHTREKYDKL
;
A
#
# COMPACT_ATOMS: atom_id res chain seq x y z
N MET A 1 -10.45 13.11 -24.78
CA MET A 1 -9.66 12.51 -23.67
C MET A 1 -10.52 11.42 -23.06
N SER A 2 -9.97 10.23 -22.80
CA SER A 2 -10.74 9.20 -22.09
C SER A 2 -10.92 9.59 -20.63
N ILE A 3 -11.97 9.08 -19.97
CA ILE A 3 -12.19 9.33 -18.54
C ILE A 3 -10.98 8.93 -17.69
N GLN A 4 -10.31 7.84 -18.04
CA GLN A 4 -9.09 7.41 -17.37
C GLN A 4 -7.95 8.44 -17.48
N GLN A 5 -7.79 9.06 -18.66
CA GLN A 5 -6.80 10.12 -18.84
C GLN A 5 -7.14 11.37 -18.02
N GLU A 6 -8.42 11.73 -17.94
CA GLU A 6 -8.88 12.83 -17.09
C GLU A 6 -8.58 12.56 -15.61
N LEU A 7 -8.90 11.36 -15.11
CA LEU A 7 -8.65 10.98 -13.71
C LEU A 7 -7.17 10.96 -13.39
N THR A 8 -6.34 10.46 -14.32
CA THR A 8 -4.88 10.48 -14.20
C THR A 8 -4.35 11.91 -14.15
N GLN A 9 -4.82 12.77 -15.06
CA GLN A 9 -4.41 14.17 -15.08
C GLN A 9 -4.83 14.90 -13.81
N PHE A 10 -6.07 14.68 -13.33
CA PHE A 10 -6.55 15.22 -12.06
C PHE A 10 -5.62 14.83 -10.89
N LEU A 11 -5.26 13.55 -10.78
CA LEU A 11 -4.38 13.05 -9.73
C LEU A 11 -2.96 13.62 -9.84
N ASN A 12 -2.42 13.73 -11.05
CA ASN A 12 -1.12 14.36 -11.29
C ASN A 12 -1.09 15.82 -10.83
N GLN A 13 -2.16 16.57 -11.07
CA GLN A 13 -2.30 17.96 -10.60
C GLN A 13 -2.36 18.05 -9.06
N GLN A 14 -2.81 16.99 -8.37
CA GLN A 14 -2.76 16.90 -6.92
C GLN A 14 -1.39 16.39 -6.39
N GLY A 15 -0.40 16.15 -7.25
CA GLY A 15 0.93 15.65 -6.88
C GLY A 15 1.06 14.12 -6.82
N ILE A 16 0.04 13.37 -7.26
CA ILE A 16 0.11 11.91 -7.36
C ILE A 16 0.67 11.51 -8.72
N GLN A 17 1.87 10.94 -8.74
CA GLN A 17 2.54 10.51 -9.98
C GLN A 17 2.34 9.02 -10.30
N SER A 18 1.93 8.21 -9.34
CA SER A 18 1.74 6.78 -9.53
C SER A 18 0.27 6.40 -9.30
N VAL A 19 -0.39 6.05 -10.38
CA VAL A 19 -1.81 5.70 -10.45
C VAL A 19 -1.96 4.38 -11.21
N GLY A 20 -2.83 3.51 -10.74
CA GLY A 20 -3.17 2.27 -11.42
C GLY A 20 -4.68 2.00 -11.34
N PHE A 21 -5.18 1.27 -12.33
CA PHE A 21 -6.59 0.94 -12.48
C PHE A 21 -6.75 -0.57 -12.52
N ALA A 22 -7.75 -1.07 -11.81
CA ALA A 22 -8.08 -2.49 -11.76
C ALA A 22 -9.60 -2.69 -11.64
N HIS A 23 -10.02 -3.92 -11.78
CA HIS A 23 -11.40 -4.33 -11.53
C HIS A 23 -11.42 -5.34 -10.38
N LEU A 24 -12.41 -5.26 -9.50
CA LEU A 24 -12.60 -6.26 -8.43
C LEU A 24 -12.87 -7.63 -9.04
N GLU A 25 -12.20 -8.63 -8.52
CA GLU A 25 -12.44 -10.02 -8.90
C GLU A 25 -13.75 -10.54 -8.26
N GLN A 26 -14.37 -11.53 -8.87
CA GLN A 26 -15.63 -12.09 -8.36
C GLN A 26 -15.51 -12.65 -6.93
N GLU A 27 -14.35 -13.21 -6.61
CA GLU A 27 -14.05 -13.70 -5.25
C GLU A 27 -14.01 -12.57 -4.23
N ASP A 28 -13.45 -11.40 -4.60
CA ASP A 28 -13.44 -10.23 -3.74
C ASP A 28 -14.84 -9.70 -3.47
N ILE A 29 -15.65 -9.59 -4.52
CA ILE A 29 -17.04 -9.15 -4.42
C ILE A 29 -17.83 -10.08 -3.48
N LYS A 30 -17.65 -11.38 -3.64
CA LYS A 30 -18.30 -12.39 -2.77
C LYS A 30 -17.89 -12.25 -1.31
N LEU A 31 -16.59 -12.11 -1.06
CA LEU A 31 -16.04 -11.95 0.30
C LEU A 31 -16.54 -10.66 0.97
N LEU A 32 -16.53 -9.54 0.24
CA LEU A 32 -17.02 -8.27 0.76
C LEU A 32 -18.50 -8.33 1.13
N LYS A 33 -19.33 -9.00 0.31
CA LYS A 33 -20.76 -9.24 0.62
C LYS A 33 -20.94 -10.06 1.89
N GLN A 34 -20.18 -11.12 2.04
CA GLN A 34 -20.24 -11.98 3.25
C GLN A 34 -19.89 -11.22 4.53
N CYS A 35 -19.01 -10.21 4.44
CA CYS A 35 -18.59 -9.39 5.57
C CYS A 35 -19.44 -8.13 5.78
N ASN A 36 -20.55 -7.94 5.08
CA ASN A 36 -21.35 -6.70 5.07
C ASN A 36 -20.53 -5.44 4.73
N MET A 37 -19.51 -5.60 3.88
CA MET A 37 -18.62 -4.52 3.44
C MET A 37 -18.72 -4.30 1.93
N ASP A 38 -19.83 -4.71 1.31
CA ASP A 38 -20.03 -4.64 -0.13
C ASP A 38 -19.86 -3.21 -0.66
N PHE A 39 -19.30 -3.11 -1.86
CA PHE A 39 -19.12 -1.85 -2.59
C PHE A 39 -20.24 -1.61 -3.62
N GLY A 40 -21.22 -2.51 -3.71
CA GLY A 40 -22.33 -2.42 -4.69
C GLY A 40 -21.80 -2.50 -6.12
N ASP A 41 -22.15 -1.52 -6.94
CA ASP A 41 -21.69 -1.39 -8.33
C ASP A 41 -20.33 -0.68 -8.47
N CYS A 42 -19.72 -0.22 -7.38
CA CYS A 42 -18.39 0.38 -7.37
C CYS A 42 -17.31 -0.70 -7.48
N ILE A 43 -17.18 -1.32 -8.65
CA ILE A 43 -16.32 -2.46 -8.92
C ILE A 43 -15.01 -2.10 -9.62
N TYR A 44 -14.87 -0.88 -10.12
CA TYR A 44 -13.62 -0.37 -10.68
C TYR A 44 -12.78 0.25 -9.57
N GLY A 45 -11.55 -0.22 -9.44
CA GLY A 45 -10.61 0.24 -8.41
C GLY A 45 -9.56 1.21 -8.98
N ILE A 46 -9.35 2.31 -8.29
CA ILE A 46 -8.27 3.27 -8.54
C ILE A 46 -7.29 3.18 -7.38
N SER A 47 -6.07 2.76 -7.67
CA SER A 47 -4.98 2.69 -6.70
C SER A 47 -4.01 3.83 -6.92
N ILE A 48 -3.61 4.51 -5.85
CA ILE A 48 -2.57 5.53 -5.88
C ILE A 48 -1.42 5.16 -4.94
N ALA A 49 -0.20 5.54 -5.32
CA ALA A 49 0.98 5.35 -4.48
C ALA A 49 1.72 6.69 -4.31
N VAL A 50 2.07 7.00 -3.07
CA VAL A 50 2.88 8.17 -2.70
C VAL A 50 4.21 7.69 -2.15
N LYS A 51 5.32 8.15 -2.76
CA LYS A 51 6.66 7.85 -2.29
C LYS A 51 6.93 8.53 -0.95
N LEU A 52 7.50 7.79 -0.01
CA LEU A 52 8.05 8.35 1.22
C LEU A 52 9.43 8.96 0.96
N SER A 53 9.77 10.00 1.73
CA SER A 53 11.09 10.63 1.64
C SER A 53 12.20 9.65 2.02
N ASP A 54 13.17 9.49 1.12
CA ASP A 54 14.31 8.61 1.35
C ASP A 54 15.15 9.07 2.54
N ALA A 55 15.39 10.37 2.67
CA ALA A 55 16.14 10.95 3.77
C ALA A 55 15.50 10.61 5.13
N ILE A 56 14.16 10.69 5.23
CA ILE A 56 13.45 10.36 6.48
C ILE A 56 13.49 8.86 6.77
N ILE A 57 13.35 8.00 5.74
CA ILE A 57 13.45 6.55 5.93
C ILE A 57 14.88 6.16 6.30
N ASP A 58 15.88 6.87 5.78
CA ASP A 58 17.29 6.59 6.04
C ASP A 58 17.72 6.93 7.48
N GLU A 59 17.00 7.77 8.20
CA GLU A 59 17.18 8.02 9.63
C GLU A 59 16.78 6.83 10.53
N ILE A 60 15.97 5.88 10.04
CA ILE A 60 15.56 4.69 10.80
C ILE A 60 16.79 3.79 11.00
N THR A 61 17.07 3.43 12.24
CA THR A 61 18.12 2.47 12.61
C THR A 61 17.47 1.19 13.16
N ASP A 62 17.66 0.91 14.43
CA ASP A 62 16.98 -0.12 15.22
C ASP A 62 15.67 0.36 15.84
N THR A 63 15.39 1.67 15.72
CA THR A 63 14.19 2.34 16.17
C THR A 63 13.62 3.25 15.09
N PRO A 64 12.29 3.48 15.06
CA PRO A 64 11.70 4.55 14.25
C PRO A 64 12.08 5.92 14.81
N THR A 65 11.94 6.96 13.99
CA THR A 65 12.11 8.35 14.42
C THR A 65 10.77 9.07 14.58
N HIS A 66 10.73 10.13 15.39
CA HIS A 66 9.55 11.02 15.47
C HIS A 66 9.23 11.64 14.10
N THR A 67 10.27 12.02 13.34
CA THR A 67 10.14 12.55 11.98
C THR A 67 9.44 11.55 11.06
N TYR A 68 9.86 10.27 11.08
CA TYR A 68 9.21 9.22 10.30
C TYR A 68 7.73 9.02 10.69
N PHE A 69 7.42 9.03 11.98
CA PHE A 69 6.05 8.93 12.45
C PHE A 69 5.17 10.07 11.91
N HIS A 70 5.64 11.32 11.98
CA HIS A 70 4.92 12.46 11.43
C HIS A 70 4.77 12.38 9.92
N HIS A 71 5.85 12.08 9.20
CA HIS A 71 5.84 11.91 7.76
C HIS A 71 4.84 10.84 7.30
N TYR A 72 4.86 9.68 7.97
CA TYR A 72 3.90 8.60 7.72
C TYR A 72 2.45 9.07 7.84
N ARG A 73 2.11 9.80 8.90
CA ARG A 73 0.75 10.32 9.12
C ARG A 73 0.38 11.38 8.10
N THR A 74 1.27 12.31 7.82
CA THR A 74 1.04 13.38 6.85
C THR A 74 0.77 12.80 5.46
N VAL A 75 1.54 11.81 5.03
CA VAL A 75 1.31 11.14 3.74
C VAL A 75 -0.02 10.39 3.72
N ASN A 76 -0.42 9.73 4.80
CA ASN A 76 -1.74 9.09 4.88
C ASN A 76 -2.88 10.13 4.76
N THR A 77 -2.78 11.25 5.48
CA THR A 77 -3.77 12.33 5.41
C THR A 77 -3.84 12.92 4.00
N PHE A 78 -2.70 13.12 3.36
CA PHE A 78 -2.63 13.59 1.97
C PHE A 78 -3.32 12.63 1.00
N ILE A 79 -3.10 11.33 1.15
CA ILE A 79 -3.76 10.28 0.36
C ILE A 79 -5.28 10.34 0.57
N ASP A 80 -5.74 10.36 1.81
CA ASP A 80 -7.18 10.36 2.14
C ASP A 80 -7.87 11.62 1.59
N GLN A 81 -7.26 12.80 1.74
CA GLN A 81 -7.76 14.05 1.17
C GLN A 81 -7.80 14.04 -0.37
N THR A 82 -6.76 13.50 -1.00
CA THR A 82 -6.70 13.41 -2.46
C THR A 82 -7.76 12.47 -3.01
N LEU A 83 -7.98 11.33 -2.36
CA LEU A 83 -9.02 10.39 -2.77
C LEU A 83 -10.43 10.94 -2.51
N LEU A 84 -10.64 11.71 -1.46
CA LEU A 84 -11.90 12.42 -1.24
C LEU A 84 -12.17 13.44 -2.38
N LYS A 85 -11.17 14.24 -2.74
CA LYS A 85 -11.30 15.19 -3.89
C LYS A 85 -11.62 14.46 -5.20
N LEU A 86 -10.93 13.32 -5.45
CA LEU A 86 -11.21 12.49 -6.62
C LEU A 86 -12.64 11.94 -6.59
N GLY A 87 -13.11 11.51 -5.42
CA GLY A 87 -14.48 11.04 -5.23
C GLY A 87 -15.51 12.13 -5.55
N ILE A 88 -15.33 13.34 -5.02
CA ILE A 88 -16.19 14.51 -5.32
C ILE A 88 -16.18 14.81 -6.83
N TYR A 89 -15.02 14.74 -7.47
CA TYR A 89 -14.90 14.92 -8.92
C TYR A 89 -15.70 13.87 -9.72
N LEU A 90 -15.67 12.60 -9.27
CA LEU A 90 -16.47 11.52 -9.87
C LEU A 90 -17.97 11.74 -9.66
N GLU A 91 -18.42 12.18 -8.48
CA GLU A 91 -19.83 12.51 -8.21
C GLU A 91 -20.33 13.64 -9.12
N GLN A 92 -19.55 14.69 -9.34
CA GLN A 92 -19.88 15.78 -10.26
C GLN A 92 -20.08 15.28 -11.70
N LYS A 93 -19.50 14.11 -12.05
CA LYS A 93 -19.69 13.44 -13.34
C LYS A 93 -20.80 12.38 -13.32
N GLY A 94 -21.54 12.26 -12.22
CA GLY A 94 -22.65 11.31 -12.08
C GLY A 94 -22.24 9.90 -11.66
N TYR A 95 -20.98 9.68 -11.23
CA TYR A 95 -20.50 8.39 -10.76
C TYR A 95 -20.52 8.30 -9.23
N ARG A 96 -20.71 7.09 -8.71
CA ARG A 96 -20.59 6.79 -7.28
C ARG A 96 -19.15 6.41 -6.95
N TYR A 97 -18.76 6.63 -5.70
CA TYR A 97 -17.43 6.21 -5.22
C TYR A 97 -17.45 5.76 -3.76
N ILE A 98 -16.45 4.98 -3.40
CA ILE A 98 -16.15 4.57 -2.03
C ILE A 98 -14.65 4.67 -1.83
N THR A 99 -14.20 5.48 -0.89
CA THR A 99 -12.80 5.51 -0.47
C THR A 99 -12.54 4.48 0.62
N VAL A 100 -11.33 3.92 0.62
CA VAL A 100 -10.81 3.12 1.74
C VAL A 100 -9.70 3.94 2.39
N GLY A 101 -9.84 4.26 3.67
CA GLY A 101 -8.87 5.08 4.40
C GLY A 101 -7.49 4.44 4.47
N ALA A 102 -6.43 5.22 4.27
CA ALA A 102 -5.05 4.74 4.14
C ALA A 102 -4.52 3.92 5.33
N SER A 103 -5.11 4.08 6.50
CA SER A 103 -4.76 3.32 7.72
C SER A 103 -6.01 2.93 8.51
N GLN A 104 -7.14 2.77 7.84
CA GLN A 104 -8.37 2.35 8.49
C GLN A 104 -8.27 0.88 8.92
N SER A 105 -8.57 0.62 10.19
CA SER A 105 -8.77 -0.73 10.73
C SER A 105 -10.25 -0.96 11.01
N ILE A 106 -10.74 -2.14 10.64
CA ILE A 106 -12.10 -2.58 10.90
C ILE A 106 -12.01 -3.75 11.88
N ASN A 107 -12.48 -3.52 13.12
CA ASN A 107 -12.43 -4.50 14.18
C ASN A 107 -13.79 -5.17 14.34
N LEU A 108 -14.08 -6.07 13.40
CA LEU A 108 -15.25 -6.96 13.53
C LEU A 108 -14.84 -8.18 14.36
N ASN A 109 -15.55 -8.44 15.46
CA ASN A 109 -15.28 -9.57 16.36
C ASN A 109 -13.88 -9.58 16.98
N GLY A 110 -13.38 -8.41 17.40
CA GLY A 110 -12.07 -8.23 18.03
C GLY A 110 -11.05 -7.53 17.12
N TRP A 111 -9.83 -7.38 17.63
CA TRP A 111 -8.75 -6.68 16.92
C TRP A 111 -8.02 -7.64 15.98
N ASN A 112 -8.33 -7.61 14.68
CA ASN A 112 -7.80 -8.51 13.66
C ASN A 112 -6.85 -7.85 12.65
N TYR A 113 -6.51 -6.57 12.84
CA TYR A 113 -5.60 -5.80 11.97
C TYR A 113 -6.01 -5.78 10.48
N ASN A 114 -7.29 -5.87 10.19
CA ASN A 114 -7.82 -5.82 8.83
C ASN A 114 -8.45 -4.47 8.53
N GLY A 115 -8.30 -4.00 7.29
CA GLY A 115 -9.06 -2.89 6.71
C GLY A 115 -10.26 -3.41 5.92
N ARG A 116 -11.06 -2.47 5.39
CA ARG A 116 -12.22 -2.81 4.53
C ARG A 116 -11.80 -3.55 3.26
N TYR A 117 -10.67 -3.16 2.67
CA TYR A 117 -10.04 -3.80 1.52
C TYR A 117 -8.52 -3.65 1.58
N SER A 118 -7.80 -4.58 0.99
CA SER A 118 -6.33 -4.52 0.95
C SER A 118 -5.83 -3.58 -0.14
N HIS A 119 -5.32 -2.40 0.23
CA HIS A 119 -4.64 -1.50 -0.71
C HIS A 119 -3.53 -2.20 -1.50
N LYS A 120 -2.82 -3.12 -0.87
CA LYS A 120 -1.75 -3.90 -1.52
C LYS A 120 -2.29 -4.80 -2.61
N LYS A 121 -3.44 -5.46 -2.37
CA LYS A 121 -4.08 -6.31 -3.37
C LYS A 121 -4.50 -5.46 -4.59
N LEU A 122 -5.19 -4.33 -4.36
CA LEU A 122 -5.58 -3.45 -5.46
C LEU A 122 -4.38 -2.95 -6.26
N ALA A 123 -3.32 -2.51 -5.58
CA ALA A 123 -2.10 -2.05 -6.25
C ALA A 123 -1.40 -3.16 -7.07
N CYS A 124 -1.46 -4.41 -6.59
CA CYS A 124 -0.99 -5.57 -7.37
C CYS A 124 -1.82 -5.80 -8.62
N LEU A 125 -3.15 -5.86 -8.47
CA LEU A 125 -4.08 -6.01 -9.61
C LEU A 125 -3.90 -4.89 -10.64
N ALA A 126 -3.72 -3.66 -10.18
CA ALA A 126 -3.44 -2.50 -11.02
C ALA A 126 -2.02 -2.49 -11.62
N GLY A 127 -1.24 -3.54 -11.43
CA GLY A 127 0.09 -3.71 -12.02
C GLY A 127 1.15 -2.75 -11.50
N MET A 128 0.96 -2.12 -10.33
CA MET A 128 1.90 -1.14 -9.76
C MET A 128 3.09 -1.80 -9.07
N GLY A 129 3.03 -3.09 -8.74
CA GLY A 129 4.08 -3.80 -8.04
C GLY A 129 3.63 -5.16 -7.50
N THR A 130 4.26 -5.62 -6.44
CA THR A 130 4.00 -6.91 -5.80
C THR A 130 4.08 -6.80 -4.27
N ILE A 131 3.74 -7.88 -3.56
CA ILE A 131 3.92 -7.98 -2.11
C ILE A 131 5.21 -8.73 -1.82
N GLY A 132 6.06 -8.20 -0.93
CA GLY A 132 7.30 -8.84 -0.51
C GLY A 132 7.15 -9.73 0.72
N LYS A 133 8.22 -10.45 1.08
CA LYS A 133 8.30 -11.30 2.28
C LYS A 133 7.97 -10.56 3.58
N SER A 134 8.24 -9.24 3.63
CA SER A 134 7.86 -8.36 4.75
C SER A 134 6.38 -8.02 4.82
N SER A 135 5.55 -8.57 3.95
CA SER A 135 4.16 -8.14 3.74
C SER A 135 4.00 -6.68 3.33
N LEU A 136 5.08 -5.96 3.01
CA LEU A 136 5.02 -4.63 2.41
C LEU A 136 4.74 -4.73 0.91
N PHE A 137 4.06 -3.72 0.38
CA PHE A 137 3.96 -3.54 -1.06
C PHE A 137 5.31 -3.04 -1.60
N LEU A 138 5.77 -3.65 -2.68
CA LEU A 138 7.00 -3.32 -3.39
C LEU A 138 6.62 -2.68 -4.72
N HIS A 139 6.61 -1.36 -4.75
CA HIS A 139 6.29 -0.59 -5.94
C HIS A 139 7.37 -0.77 -7.01
N LYS A 140 6.98 -0.77 -8.28
CA LYS A 140 7.91 -0.95 -9.41
C LYS A 140 9.06 0.06 -9.43
N GLU A 141 8.81 1.30 -9.01
CA GLU A 141 9.81 2.37 -9.02
C GLU A 141 10.35 2.71 -7.63
N TYR A 142 9.52 2.64 -6.59
CA TYR A 142 9.85 3.16 -5.26
C TYR A 142 10.17 2.06 -4.24
N GLY A 143 10.11 0.79 -4.66
CA GLY A 143 10.31 -0.34 -3.76
C GLY A 143 9.32 -0.33 -2.60
N ALA A 144 9.81 -0.60 -1.38
CA ALA A 144 8.99 -0.64 -0.17
C ALA A 144 8.61 0.75 0.38
N ARG A 145 9.22 1.83 -0.14
CA ARG A 145 9.11 3.20 0.43
C ARG A 145 7.89 3.95 -0.09
N VAL A 146 6.71 3.35 0.04
CA VAL A 146 5.44 3.92 -0.43
C VAL A 146 4.31 3.79 0.58
N ARG A 147 3.34 4.72 0.48
CA ARG A 147 2.01 4.57 1.04
C ARG A 147 1.00 4.46 -0.09
N LEU A 148 -0.03 3.67 0.14
CA LEU A 148 -1.06 3.36 -0.85
C LEU A 148 -2.40 3.95 -0.42
N GLY A 149 -3.21 4.31 -1.42
CA GLY A 149 -4.61 4.64 -1.26
C GLY A 149 -5.46 3.92 -2.28
N SER A 150 -6.75 3.74 -1.97
CA SER A 150 -7.70 3.04 -2.83
C SER A 150 -9.05 3.74 -2.85
N LEU A 151 -9.60 3.88 -4.04
CA LEU A 151 -10.95 4.34 -4.28
C LEU A 151 -11.63 3.34 -5.22
N PHE A 152 -12.88 3.01 -4.95
CA PHE A 152 -13.74 2.19 -5.80
C PHE A 152 -14.87 3.02 -6.37
N THR A 153 -15.24 2.80 -7.63
CA THR A 153 -16.25 3.57 -8.35
C THR A 153 -17.00 2.70 -9.36
N ASN A 154 -18.18 3.15 -9.74
CA ASN A 154 -18.90 2.58 -10.89
C ASN A 154 -18.55 3.28 -12.22
N CYS A 155 -17.61 4.23 -12.20
CA CYS A 155 -17.08 4.85 -13.41
C CYS A 155 -16.33 3.80 -14.24
N PRO A 156 -16.72 3.53 -15.49
CA PRO A 156 -16.07 2.51 -16.32
C PRO A 156 -14.71 3.00 -16.80
N VAL A 157 -13.65 2.63 -16.08
CA VAL A 157 -12.27 2.87 -16.49
C VAL A 157 -11.70 1.66 -17.21
N SER A 158 -10.82 1.88 -18.18
CA SER A 158 -10.06 0.78 -18.78
C SER A 158 -9.12 0.19 -17.76
N PHE A 159 -9.05 -1.11 -17.66
CA PHE A 159 -8.20 -1.82 -16.71
C PHE A 159 -7.56 -3.05 -17.34
N GLN A 160 -6.48 -3.50 -16.75
CA GLN A 160 -5.89 -4.81 -16.98
C GLN A 160 -5.44 -5.33 -15.62
N ASN A 161 -6.10 -6.39 -15.14
CA ASN A 161 -5.65 -7.06 -13.92
C ASN A 161 -4.34 -7.80 -14.18
N HIS A 162 -3.41 -7.67 -13.25
CA HIS A 162 -2.09 -8.27 -13.33
C HIS A 162 -1.91 -9.32 -12.24
N ALA A 163 -1.28 -10.42 -12.60
CA ALA A 163 -0.78 -11.39 -11.64
C ALA A 163 0.57 -10.90 -11.10
N PRO A 164 0.70 -10.62 -9.80
CA PRO A 164 1.96 -10.18 -9.23
C PRO A 164 2.97 -11.33 -9.16
N VAL A 165 4.24 -11.02 -9.44
CA VAL A 165 5.35 -11.97 -9.37
C VAL A 165 6.26 -11.61 -8.19
N SER A 166 6.66 -12.62 -7.39
CA SER A 166 7.61 -12.41 -6.30
C SER A 166 8.97 -11.97 -6.84
N ILE A 167 9.56 -10.96 -6.19
CA ILE A 167 10.89 -10.42 -6.53
C ILE A 167 11.90 -10.59 -5.38
N CYS A 168 11.47 -11.19 -4.28
CA CYS A 168 12.33 -11.33 -3.08
C CYS A 168 13.33 -12.49 -3.20
N LYS A 169 12.99 -13.58 -3.88
CA LYS A 169 13.83 -14.76 -4.06
C LYS A 169 14.54 -15.16 -2.74
N ASP A 170 15.85 -15.30 -2.78
CA ASP A 170 16.69 -15.71 -1.64
C ASP A 170 17.00 -14.57 -0.64
N CYS A 171 16.45 -13.36 -0.85
CA CYS A 171 16.69 -12.24 0.03
C CYS A 171 16.02 -12.47 1.41
N THR A 172 16.78 -12.29 2.49
CA THR A 172 16.35 -12.47 3.88
C THR A 172 16.47 -11.21 4.74
N LEU A 173 16.90 -10.08 4.16
CA LEU A 173 17.24 -8.86 4.92
C LEU A 173 16.12 -8.37 5.85
N CYS A 174 14.88 -8.35 5.39
CA CYS A 174 13.75 -7.90 6.22
C CYS A 174 13.41 -8.91 7.33
N THR A 175 13.61 -10.21 7.10
CA THR A 175 13.39 -11.27 8.10
C THR A 175 14.44 -11.16 9.19
N SER A 176 15.73 -11.07 8.81
CA SER A 176 16.84 -10.97 9.76
C SER A 176 16.81 -9.66 10.57
N ALA A 177 16.37 -8.55 9.97
CA ALA A 177 16.31 -7.25 10.63
C ALA A 177 15.04 -7.05 11.47
N CYS A 178 14.03 -7.92 11.37
CA CYS A 178 12.78 -7.75 12.10
C CYS A 178 12.95 -7.98 13.60
N PRO A 179 12.87 -6.96 14.46
CA PRO A 179 13.17 -7.13 15.88
C PRO A 179 12.07 -7.91 16.63
N SER A 180 10.89 -8.03 16.03
CA SER A 180 9.79 -8.80 16.63
C SER A 180 9.71 -10.25 16.14
N GLY A 181 10.50 -10.65 15.13
CA GLY A 181 10.37 -11.95 14.48
C GLY A 181 9.06 -12.17 13.73
N ALA A 182 8.30 -11.11 13.44
CA ALA A 182 6.96 -11.22 12.83
C ALA A 182 6.96 -11.64 11.36
N ILE A 183 8.12 -11.65 10.68
CA ILE A 183 8.25 -11.97 9.25
C ILE A 183 8.74 -13.40 9.10
N SER A 184 7.94 -14.29 8.47
CA SER A 184 8.26 -15.71 8.36
C SER A 184 9.39 -16.03 7.37
N GLY A 185 9.67 -15.14 6.42
CA GLY A 185 10.62 -15.38 5.33
C GLY A 185 10.02 -16.09 4.11
N LYS A 186 8.79 -16.56 4.18
CA LYS A 186 8.08 -17.15 3.03
C LYS A 186 7.78 -16.10 1.97
N GLU A 187 7.79 -16.50 0.70
CA GLU A 187 7.37 -15.63 -0.41
C GLU A 187 5.86 -15.54 -0.48
N TRP A 188 5.39 -14.35 -0.84
CA TRP A 188 3.98 -14.14 -1.13
C TRP A 188 3.69 -14.46 -2.61
N HIS A 189 2.59 -15.13 -2.85
CA HIS A 189 1.97 -15.33 -4.15
C HIS A 189 0.43 -15.38 -3.99
N ILE A 190 -0.31 -15.39 -5.08
CA ILE A 190 -1.77 -15.50 -5.04
C ILE A 190 -2.15 -16.79 -4.30
N GLY A 191 -3.08 -16.66 -3.35
CA GLY A 191 -3.52 -17.76 -2.48
C GLY A 191 -2.82 -17.82 -1.12
N VAL A 192 -1.66 -17.16 -0.95
CA VAL A 192 -0.99 -17.07 0.36
C VAL A 192 -1.64 -16.01 1.23
N THR A 193 -2.04 -16.40 2.43
CA THR A 193 -2.62 -15.48 3.41
C THR A 193 -1.54 -14.58 4.03
N ARG A 194 -1.95 -13.45 4.62
CA ARG A 194 -1.02 -12.56 5.33
C ARG A 194 -0.35 -13.31 6.49
N GLU A 195 -1.10 -14.11 7.20
CA GLU A 195 -0.68 -14.83 8.41
C GLU A 195 0.43 -15.84 8.14
N GLU A 196 0.51 -16.39 6.93
CA GLU A 196 1.59 -17.29 6.50
C GLU A 196 2.93 -16.60 6.31
N ILE A 197 2.91 -15.30 5.95
CA ILE A 197 4.13 -14.53 5.69
C ILE A 197 4.46 -13.54 6.81
N PHE A 198 3.46 -13.09 7.58
CA PHE A 198 3.63 -12.00 8.53
C PHE A 198 2.57 -12.03 9.65
N SER A 199 3.03 -12.01 10.90
CA SER A 199 2.17 -11.84 12.07
C SER A 199 1.97 -10.36 12.38
N ALA A 200 0.79 -9.82 12.03
CA ALA A 200 0.44 -8.43 12.34
C ALA A 200 0.33 -8.19 13.86
N GLU A 201 -0.13 -9.18 14.60
CA GLU A 201 -0.23 -9.12 16.05
C GLU A 201 1.13 -9.02 16.71
N THR A 202 2.06 -9.94 16.41
CA THR A 202 3.42 -9.93 16.95
C THR A 202 4.14 -8.63 16.67
N CYS A 203 4.03 -8.11 15.44
CA CYS A 203 4.59 -6.82 15.05
C CYS A 203 3.98 -5.67 15.87
N SER A 204 2.64 -5.63 16.00
CA SER A 204 1.93 -4.57 16.72
C SER A 204 2.24 -4.58 18.22
N GLN A 205 2.27 -5.75 18.84
CA GLN A 205 2.61 -5.89 20.27
C GLN A 205 4.04 -5.44 20.55
N TYR A 206 4.99 -5.81 19.69
CA TYR A 206 6.37 -5.34 19.80
C TYR A 206 6.46 -3.81 19.69
N MET A 207 5.83 -3.21 18.67
CA MET A 207 5.82 -1.76 18.50
C MET A 207 5.22 -1.04 19.72
N LYS A 208 4.11 -1.53 20.26
CA LYS A 208 3.49 -0.98 21.47
C LYS A 208 4.43 -1.06 22.69
N LYS A 209 5.15 -2.19 22.84
CA LYS A 209 6.05 -2.39 23.97
C LYS A 209 7.32 -1.53 23.88
N GLN A 210 7.94 -1.46 22.69
CA GLN A 210 9.25 -0.83 22.51
C GLN A 210 9.18 0.64 22.09
N PHE A 211 8.17 1.00 21.30
CA PHE A 211 8.06 2.31 20.65
C PHE A 211 6.84 3.12 21.12
N GLN A 212 6.30 2.82 22.31
CA GLN A 212 5.14 3.54 22.87
C GLN A 212 5.37 5.06 22.93
N HIS A 213 6.60 5.49 23.19
CA HIS A 213 7.02 6.88 23.25
C HIS A 213 7.07 7.55 21.86
N ILE A 214 7.09 6.77 20.78
CA ILE A 214 7.04 7.26 19.39
C ILE A 214 5.70 6.86 18.79
N GLY A 215 4.80 7.85 18.66
CA GLY A 215 3.54 7.63 17.97
C GLY A 215 2.63 6.56 18.57
N ARG A 216 2.70 6.34 19.88
CA ARG A 216 1.94 5.31 20.61
C ARG A 216 2.21 3.88 20.11
N GLY A 217 3.41 3.63 19.58
CA GLY A 217 3.80 2.33 19.05
C GLY A 217 3.06 1.94 17.75
N ALA A 218 2.73 2.93 16.91
CA ALA A 218 2.00 2.67 15.66
C ALA A 218 2.91 2.55 14.42
N VAL A 219 4.22 2.79 14.55
CA VAL A 219 5.19 2.72 13.45
C VAL A 219 6.50 2.05 13.88
N CYS A 220 7.16 1.39 12.92
CA CYS A 220 8.51 0.83 13.07
C CYS A 220 9.36 1.18 11.83
N GLY A 221 9.07 0.61 10.65
CA GLY A 221 9.72 0.93 9.39
C GLY A 221 11.06 0.22 9.14
N ILE A 222 11.61 -0.56 10.07
CA ILE A 222 12.91 -1.25 9.93
C ILE A 222 12.91 -2.16 8.69
N CYS A 223 11.88 -2.97 8.50
CA CYS A 223 11.77 -3.86 7.32
C CYS A 223 11.66 -3.08 6.00
N MET A 224 11.14 -1.86 6.01
CA MET A 224 11.12 -0.95 4.85
C MET A 224 12.52 -0.39 4.58
N LYS A 225 13.22 0.06 5.63
CA LYS A 225 14.56 0.65 5.56
C LYS A 225 15.58 -0.32 4.95
N VAL A 226 15.58 -1.58 5.38
CA VAL A 226 16.56 -2.58 4.94
C VAL A 226 16.22 -3.20 3.58
N CYS A 227 15.05 -2.91 2.99
CA CYS A 227 14.63 -3.52 1.74
C CYS A 227 15.47 -3.00 0.56
N PRO A 228 16.23 -3.86 -0.17
CA PRO A 228 17.15 -3.44 -1.22
C PRO A 228 16.44 -3.12 -2.53
N GLN A 229 15.14 -3.37 -2.65
CA GLN A 229 14.39 -3.16 -3.91
C GLN A 229 14.35 -1.68 -4.34
N TYR A 230 14.55 -0.77 -3.40
CA TYR A 230 14.75 0.65 -3.66
C TYR A 230 16.14 0.94 -4.25
N GLN A 231 17.21 0.40 -3.68
CA GLN A 231 18.60 0.68 -4.06
C GLN A 231 18.98 0.13 -5.44
N LYS A 232 18.47 -1.05 -5.81
CA LYS A 232 18.74 -1.65 -7.12
C LYS A 232 18.36 -0.76 -8.30
N ARG A 233 17.42 0.18 -8.12
CA ARG A 233 16.94 1.06 -9.18
C ARG A 233 17.66 2.40 -9.25
N LEU A 234 18.23 2.88 -8.17
CA LEU A 234 19.12 4.04 -8.20
C LEU A 234 20.35 3.73 -9.08
N HIS A 235 20.98 2.59 -8.88
CA HIS A 235 22.13 2.16 -9.70
C HIS A 235 21.78 1.92 -11.18
N THR A 236 20.54 1.57 -11.47
CA THR A 236 20.08 1.42 -12.86
C THR A 236 19.86 2.79 -13.52
N ARG A 237 19.29 3.77 -12.79
CA ARG A 237 19.14 5.15 -13.30
C ARG A 237 20.47 5.83 -13.54
N GLU A 238 21.41 5.78 -12.61
CA GLU A 238 22.76 6.34 -12.78
C GLU A 238 23.52 5.75 -13.99
N LYS A 239 23.15 4.55 -14.42
CA LYS A 239 23.73 3.91 -15.60
C LYS A 239 23.12 4.40 -16.93
N TYR A 240 21.86 4.86 -16.91
CA TYR A 240 21.19 5.44 -18.08
C TYR A 240 21.41 6.95 -18.22
N ASP A 241 21.61 7.66 -17.12
CA ASP A 241 21.91 9.12 -17.13
C ASP A 241 23.37 9.42 -17.54
N LYS A 242 24.21 8.39 -17.74
CA LYS A 242 25.60 8.48 -18.22
C LYS A 242 25.78 8.05 -19.68
N LEU A 243 24.69 7.78 -20.41
CA LEU A 243 24.66 7.53 -21.86
C LEU A 243 24.00 8.69 -22.59
#